data_17f6c0c92e6b80b2cacc4b36437983a2
#
_entry.id   17f6c0c92e6b80b2cacc4b36437983a2
#
_cell.length_a   1.000
_cell.length_b   1.000
_cell.length_c   1.000
_cell.angle_alpha   90.00
_cell.angle_beta   90.00
_cell.angle_gamma   90.00
#
_symmetry.space_group_name_H-M   'P 1'
#
loop_
_entity.id
_entity.type
_entity.pdbx_description
1 polymer ?
#
loop_
_entity_poly.entity_id
_entity_poly.type
_entity_poly.pdbx_seq_one_letter_code
_entity_poly.pdbx_strand_id
1 'polypeptide(L)'
;MRATIAIAGTLGLLGLLGCHKSAPAGAPGAAAPGAPGSAAPAPPPEHVDGTPHTDAVQNAWRSAGLAPEGFAPLQPVPFGASYCEEGRVQGLDTMVCEYRDQDALAKGQASLLDQWGREGGHTGVAFHQKLTVVGVVDRARHDPNGKVIHQVIDAFRKI
;
A
#
# COMPACT_ATOMS: atom_id res chain seq x y z
N MET A 1 26.13 18.35 -29.47
CA MET A 1 25.72 17.39 -30.49
C MET A 1 24.28 17.00 -30.22
N ARG A 2 23.37 17.45 -31.05
CA ARG A 2 21.92 17.19 -30.93
C ARG A 2 21.59 15.99 -31.80
N ALA A 3 21.00 14.94 -31.23
CA ALA A 3 20.43 13.82 -31.98
C ALA A 3 18.91 13.88 -31.89
N THR A 4 18.28 14.21 -33.01
CA THR A 4 16.83 14.21 -33.21
C THR A 4 16.45 12.83 -33.72
N ILE A 5 15.58 12.10 -33.01
CA ILE A 5 15.00 10.86 -33.52
C ILE A 5 13.51 11.12 -33.79
N ALA A 6 13.15 11.10 -35.06
CA ALA A 6 11.78 11.09 -35.53
C ALA A 6 11.32 9.65 -35.68
N ILE A 7 10.16 9.28 -35.10
CA ILE A 7 9.49 8.01 -35.37
C ILE A 7 8.12 8.32 -35.94
N ALA A 8 7.99 7.90 -37.20
CA ALA A 8 6.79 8.00 -38.00
C ALA A 8 5.75 6.95 -37.60
N GLY A 9 4.48 7.34 -37.80
CA GLY A 9 3.32 6.54 -37.44
C GLY A 9 3.03 5.33 -38.32
N THR A 10 2.13 4.51 -37.84
CA THR A 10 1.37 3.59 -38.70
C THR A 10 -0.07 3.50 -38.18
N LEU A 11 -1.00 4.05 -38.95
CA LEU A 11 -2.44 3.79 -38.88
C LEU A 11 -2.69 2.34 -39.33
N GLY A 12 -3.45 1.59 -38.55
CA GLY A 12 -4.03 0.31 -38.97
C GLY A 12 -5.53 0.33 -38.73
N LEU A 13 -6.28 0.47 -39.81
CA LEU A 13 -7.73 0.48 -39.94
C LEU A 13 -8.23 -0.93 -40.30
N LEU A 14 -9.54 -1.17 -40.13
CA LEU A 14 -10.40 -2.32 -40.54
C LEU A 14 -10.45 -3.46 -39.53
N GLY A 15 -11.61 -3.88 -38.99
CA GLY A 15 -12.95 -3.95 -39.59
C GLY A 15 -13.44 -5.37 -39.42
N LEU A 16 -14.61 -5.60 -38.94
CA LEU A 16 -15.59 -6.53 -39.50
C LEU A 16 -16.73 -6.81 -38.48
N LEU A 17 -17.91 -6.41 -38.95
CA LEU A 17 -19.21 -6.83 -38.42
C LEU A 17 -19.36 -8.35 -38.50
N GLY A 18 -19.90 -8.94 -37.42
CA GLY A 18 -20.35 -10.33 -37.41
C GLY A 18 -21.60 -10.47 -36.57
N CYS A 19 -22.76 -10.13 -37.17
CA CYS A 19 -24.08 -10.57 -36.64
C CYS A 19 -24.24 -12.06 -36.84
N HIS A 20 -24.36 -12.84 -35.77
CA HIS A 20 -24.93 -14.18 -35.85
C HIS A 20 -26.06 -14.33 -34.82
N LYS A 21 -27.24 -14.19 -35.35
CA LYS A 21 -28.52 -14.54 -34.74
C LYS A 21 -28.76 -16.05 -35.04
N SER A 22 -28.75 -16.88 -34.04
CA SER A 22 -29.36 -18.19 -34.04
C SER A 22 -29.72 -18.59 -32.63
N ALA A 23 -31.01 -18.61 -32.33
CA ALA A 23 -31.57 -19.31 -31.19
C ALA A 23 -31.77 -20.77 -31.55
N PRO A 24 -31.54 -21.70 -30.64
CA PRO A 24 -32.39 -22.84 -30.49
C PRO A 24 -33.09 -22.89 -29.14
N ALA A 25 -34.32 -23.33 -29.18
CA ALA A 25 -35.24 -23.57 -28.08
C ALA A 25 -34.79 -24.75 -27.21
N GLY A 26 -35.04 -24.63 -25.91
CA GLY A 26 -35.38 -25.76 -25.05
C GLY A 26 -34.24 -26.53 -24.41
N ALA A 27 -33.87 -26.16 -23.17
CA ALA A 27 -33.44 -27.14 -22.18
C ALA A 27 -33.99 -26.74 -20.81
N PRO A 28 -34.63 -27.67 -20.07
CA PRO A 28 -35.14 -27.38 -18.73
C PRO A 28 -34.05 -27.51 -17.69
N GLY A 29 -34.02 -26.58 -16.74
CA GLY A 29 -33.35 -26.81 -15.45
C GLY A 29 -31.90 -26.35 -15.35
N ALA A 30 -31.62 -25.06 -15.58
CA ALA A 30 -30.41 -24.46 -15.01
C ALA A 30 -30.74 -24.04 -13.56
N ALA A 31 -30.16 -24.75 -12.59
CA ALA A 31 -30.15 -24.33 -11.20
C ALA A 31 -29.59 -22.88 -11.15
N ALA A 32 -30.28 -21.99 -10.46
CA ALA A 32 -29.85 -20.64 -10.24
C ALA A 32 -28.44 -20.66 -9.65
N PRO A 33 -27.49 -19.84 -10.18
CA PRO A 33 -26.20 -19.67 -9.51
C PRO A 33 -26.47 -19.17 -8.10
N GLY A 34 -26.00 -19.92 -7.10
CA GLY A 34 -26.15 -19.58 -5.70
C GLY A 34 -25.71 -18.15 -5.49
N ALA A 35 -26.51 -17.38 -4.77
CA ALA A 35 -26.17 -16.02 -4.38
C ALA A 35 -24.76 -16.02 -3.75
N PRO A 36 -23.89 -15.06 -4.10
CA PRO A 36 -22.59 -14.97 -3.46
C PRO A 36 -22.83 -14.90 -1.95
N GLY A 37 -22.34 -15.91 -1.24
CA GLY A 37 -22.45 -15.98 0.21
C GLY A 37 -21.92 -14.68 0.78
N SER A 38 -22.74 -14.03 1.60
CA SER A 38 -22.35 -12.80 2.33
C SER A 38 -21.12 -13.17 3.15
N ALA A 39 -19.94 -12.74 2.69
CA ALA A 39 -18.72 -12.92 3.45
C ALA A 39 -18.94 -12.27 4.81
N ALA A 40 -18.66 -13.00 5.88
CA ALA A 40 -18.71 -12.45 7.23
C ALA A 40 -17.85 -11.17 7.27
N PRO A 41 -18.28 -10.11 7.98
CA PRO A 41 -17.47 -8.92 8.15
C PRO A 41 -16.09 -9.32 8.68
N ALA A 42 -15.04 -8.73 8.07
CA ALA A 42 -13.69 -8.95 8.56
C ALA A 42 -13.63 -8.52 10.04
N PRO A 43 -12.91 -9.25 10.91
CA PRO A 43 -12.74 -8.84 12.30
C PRO A 43 -12.14 -7.42 12.35
N PRO A 44 -12.47 -6.63 13.37
CA PRO A 44 -11.87 -5.31 13.54
C PRO A 44 -10.34 -5.44 13.63
N PRO A 45 -9.58 -4.45 13.16
CA PRO A 45 -8.14 -4.46 13.27
C PRO A 45 -7.73 -4.42 14.75
N GLU A 46 -6.78 -5.28 15.11
CA GLU A 46 -6.33 -5.43 16.49
C GLU A 46 -4.83 -5.17 16.60
N HIS A 47 -4.44 -4.41 17.61
CA HIS A 47 -3.03 -4.20 17.96
C HIS A 47 -2.36 -5.52 18.37
N VAL A 48 -1.06 -5.60 18.12
CA VAL A 48 -0.24 -6.78 18.42
C VAL A 48 0.58 -6.54 19.69
N ASP A 49 0.36 -7.35 20.72
CA ASP A 49 1.09 -7.25 21.99
C ASP A 49 2.61 -7.42 21.81
N GLY A 50 3.38 -6.70 22.63
CA GLY A 50 4.83 -6.84 22.69
C GLY A 50 5.61 -6.18 21.54
N THR A 51 4.94 -5.50 20.63
CA THR A 51 5.53 -4.68 19.55
C THR A 51 5.22 -3.19 19.77
N PRO A 52 6.01 -2.26 19.21
CA PRO A 52 5.65 -0.85 19.26
C PRO A 52 4.33 -0.59 18.53
N HIS A 53 3.33 -0.08 19.26
CA HIS A 53 2.06 0.33 18.67
C HIS A 53 2.19 1.71 18.00
N THR A 54 1.27 2.01 17.11
CA THR A 54 1.26 3.28 16.34
C THR A 54 1.37 4.50 17.25
N ASP A 55 0.67 4.53 18.38
CA ASP A 55 0.74 5.63 19.35
C ASP A 55 2.15 5.85 19.90
N ALA A 56 2.86 4.77 20.24
CA ALA A 56 4.23 4.84 20.73
C ALA A 56 5.17 5.39 19.63
N VAL A 57 4.96 4.96 18.39
CA VAL A 57 5.72 5.44 17.22
C VAL A 57 5.48 6.93 17.00
N GLN A 58 4.23 7.39 17.00
CA GLN A 58 3.89 8.81 16.85
C GLN A 58 4.46 9.66 17.99
N ASN A 59 4.42 9.15 19.24
CA ASN A 59 5.00 9.84 20.39
C ASN A 59 6.53 9.98 20.28
N ALA A 60 7.23 8.96 19.76
CA ALA A 60 8.66 9.03 19.49
C ALA A 60 8.97 10.11 18.44
N TRP A 61 8.18 10.21 17.38
CA TRP A 61 8.32 11.27 16.38
C TRP A 61 8.11 12.66 16.98
N ARG A 62 7.03 12.87 17.76
CA ARG A 62 6.80 14.14 18.45
C ARG A 62 7.96 14.51 19.39
N SER A 63 8.50 13.54 20.12
CA SER A 63 9.66 13.74 21.01
C SER A 63 10.93 14.09 20.25
N ALA A 64 11.04 13.66 18.99
CA ALA A 64 12.14 14.02 18.10
C ALA A 64 11.91 15.35 17.34
N GLY A 65 10.83 16.08 17.65
CA GLY A 65 10.49 17.35 16.97
C GLY A 65 9.85 17.17 15.59
N LEU A 66 9.41 15.95 15.27
CA LEU A 66 8.66 15.67 14.04
C LEU A 66 7.16 15.86 14.31
N ALA A 67 6.40 16.25 13.27
CA ALA A 67 4.95 16.47 13.36
C ALA A 67 4.20 15.34 12.63
N PRO A 68 3.74 14.28 13.33
CA PRO A 68 2.81 13.32 12.76
C PRO A 68 1.41 13.94 12.63
N GLU A 69 0.79 13.79 11.45
CA GLU A 69 -0.50 14.40 11.11
C GLU A 69 -1.41 13.40 10.40
N GLY A 70 -2.72 13.47 10.71
CA GLY A 70 -3.77 12.77 9.98
C GLY A 70 -3.69 11.24 10.04
N PHE A 71 -3.04 10.66 11.05
CA PHE A 71 -3.00 9.21 11.20
C PHE A 71 -4.39 8.66 11.46
N ALA A 72 -4.77 7.66 10.66
CA ALA A 72 -6.06 6.98 10.77
C ALA A 72 -5.90 5.48 10.45
N PRO A 73 -6.67 4.62 11.12
CA PRO A 73 -6.68 3.19 10.82
C PRO A 73 -7.12 2.90 9.40
N LEU A 74 -6.43 1.98 8.74
CA LEU A 74 -6.77 1.51 7.40
C LEU A 74 -7.75 0.35 7.46
N GLN A 75 -8.79 0.42 6.62
CA GLN A 75 -9.74 -0.68 6.42
C GLN A 75 -10.08 -0.80 4.93
N PRO A 76 -9.89 -2.00 4.35
CA PRO A 76 -9.32 -3.21 4.94
C PRO A 76 -7.84 -3.01 5.29
N VAL A 77 -7.34 -3.75 6.30
CA VAL A 77 -5.93 -3.68 6.70
C VAL A 77 -5.07 -4.27 5.58
N PRO A 78 -4.10 -3.51 5.04
CA PRO A 78 -3.29 -3.95 3.90
C PRO A 78 -2.13 -4.88 4.29
N PHE A 79 -1.47 -5.45 3.28
CA PHE A 79 -0.19 -6.16 3.40
C PHE A 79 -0.18 -7.35 4.37
N GLY A 80 -1.35 -7.92 4.71
CA GLY A 80 -1.45 -9.04 5.67
C GLY A 80 -1.10 -8.66 7.11
N ALA A 81 -1.09 -7.37 7.44
CA ALA A 81 -0.92 -6.88 8.78
C ALA A 81 -2.16 -7.18 9.66
N SER A 82 -1.99 -7.08 10.98
CA SER A 82 -3.10 -7.13 11.95
C SER A 82 -3.69 -5.75 12.18
N TYR A 83 -2.86 -4.73 12.14
CA TYR A 83 -3.24 -3.34 12.29
C TYR A 83 -2.36 -2.44 11.41
N CYS A 84 -2.91 -1.42 10.80
CA CYS A 84 -2.16 -0.38 10.09
C CYS A 84 -2.84 0.97 10.26
N GLU A 85 -2.04 2.00 10.37
CA GLU A 85 -2.44 3.40 10.20
C GLU A 85 -1.62 4.07 9.12
N GLU A 86 -2.23 5.00 8.42
CA GLU A 86 -1.53 5.89 7.50
C GLU A 86 -1.75 7.35 7.89
N GLY A 87 -0.78 8.17 7.57
CA GLY A 87 -0.79 9.61 7.81
C GLY A 87 0.43 10.27 7.19
N ARG A 88 0.80 11.42 7.72
CA ARG A 88 1.99 12.15 7.26
C ARG A 88 2.90 12.51 8.40
N VAL A 89 4.21 12.55 8.11
CA VAL A 89 5.22 13.12 9.02
C VAL A 89 6.04 14.12 8.22
N GLN A 90 5.99 15.40 8.59
CA GLN A 90 6.68 16.48 7.87
C GLN A 90 6.36 16.51 6.36
N GLY A 91 5.11 16.22 5.99
CA GLY A 91 4.66 16.18 4.60
C GLY A 91 4.99 14.89 3.83
N LEU A 92 5.71 13.95 4.42
CA LEU A 92 5.98 12.63 3.85
C LEU A 92 4.83 11.67 4.15
N ASP A 93 4.37 10.92 3.17
CA ASP A 93 3.37 9.89 3.39
C ASP A 93 4.00 8.75 4.20
N THR A 94 3.34 8.39 5.29
CA THR A 94 3.89 7.47 6.28
C THR A 94 2.85 6.45 6.68
N MET A 95 3.28 5.19 6.79
CA MET A 95 2.43 4.08 7.23
C MET A 95 3.11 3.35 8.37
N VAL A 96 2.33 2.97 9.38
CA VAL A 96 2.75 2.11 10.50
C VAL A 96 1.88 0.88 10.50
N CYS A 97 2.49 -0.31 10.39
CA CYS A 97 1.78 -1.59 10.37
C CYS A 97 2.34 -2.54 11.42
N GLU A 98 1.45 -3.22 12.13
CA GLU A 98 1.76 -4.23 13.14
C GLU A 98 1.43 -5.63 12.58
N TYR A 99 2.33 -6.59 12.78
CA TYR A 99 2.21 -7.95 12.27
C TYR A 99 2.22 -8.95 13.41
N ARG A 100 1.46 -10.05 13.25
CA ARG A 100 1.35 -11.10 14.28
C ARG A 100 2.59 -11.97 14.42
N ASP A 101 3.40 -12.07 13.35
CA ASP A 101 4.59 -12.90 13.29
C ASP A 101 5.60 -12.39 12.26
N GLN A 102 6.81 -12.95 12.29
CA GLN A 102 7.92 -12.56 11.42
C GLN A 102 7.68 -12.88 9.94
N ASP A 103 6.96 -13.96 9.64
CA ASP A 103 6.67 -14.35 8.25
C ASP A 103 5.67 -13.37 7.62
N ALA A 104 4.63 -12.98 8.36
CA ALA A 104 3.69 -11.95 7.93
C ALA A 104 4.39 -10.60 7.75
N LEU A 105 5.26 -10.22 8.69
CA LEU A 105 6.05 -8.99 8.62
C LEU A 105 6.95 -8.97 7.36
N ALA A 106 7.72 -10.01 7.11
CA ALA A 106 8.63 -10.06 5.95
C ALA A 106 7.87 -9.94 4.63
N LYS A 107 6.74 -10.66 4.49
CA LYS A 107 5.88 -10.59 3.31
C LYS A 107 5.23 -9.21 3.17
N GLY A 108 4.72 -8.66 4.25
CA GLY A 108 4.07 -7.35 4.27
C GLY A 108 5.02 -6.22 3.93
N GLN A 109 6.22 -6.20 4.52
CA GLN A 109 7.26 -5.22 4.21
C GLN A 109 7.69 -5.28 2.75
N ALA A 110 7.88 -6.49 2.20
CA ALA A 110 8.20 -6.66 0.79
C ALA A 110 7.08 -6.16 -0.13
N SER A 111 5.81 -6.45 0.21
CA SER A 111 4.65 -6.01 -0.56
C SER A 111 4.48 -4.49 -0.53
N LEU A 112 4.73 -3.85 0.61
CA LEU A 112 4.71 -2.39 0.76
C LEU A 112 5.77 -1.73 -0.14
N LEU A 113 7.00 -2.22 -0.10
CA LEU A 113 8.10 -1.71 -0.93
C LEU A 113 7.86 -1.94 -2.43
N ASP A 114 7.31 -3.09 -2.81
CA ASP A 114 6.95 -3.40 -4.19
C ASP A 114 5.83 -2.48 -4.71
N GLN A 115 4.81 -2.21 -3.90
CA GLN A 115 3.76 -1.27 -4.25
C GLN A 115 4.33 0.14 -4.51
N TRP A 116 5.15 0.65 -3.60
CA TRP A 116 5.74 1.98 -3.74
C TRP A 116 6.75 2.06 -4.88
N GLY A 117 7.51 0.98 -5.13
CA GLY A 117 8.41 0.88 -6.29
C GLY A 117 7.67 0.97 -7.63
N ARG A 118 6.45 0.43 -7.70
CA ARG A 118 5.60 0.51 -8.90
C ARG A 118 5.01 1.89 -9.15
N GLU A 119 4.83 2.69 -8.12
CA GLU A 119 4.33 4.07 -8.25
C GLU A 119 5.34 5.01 -8.93
N GLY A 120 6.56 4.56 -9.18
CA GLY A 120 7.58 5.16 -10.04
C GLY A 120 8.20 6.47 -9.55
N GLY A 121 9.52 6.48 -9.37
CA GLY A 121 10.31 7.70 -9.19
C GLY A 121 10.25 8.36 -7.81
N HIS A 122 9.70 7.69 -6.81
CA HIS A 122 9.64 8.18 -5.43
C HIS A 122 10.70 7.49 -4.56
N THR A 123 11.29 8.27 -3.65
CA THR A 123 12.15 7.71 -2.61
C THR A 123 11.28 7.15 -1.50
N GLY A 124 11.32 5.84 -1.28
CA GLY A 124 10.57 5.17 -0.23
C GLY A 124 11.46 4.19 0.52
N VAL A 125 11.24 4.08 1.81
CA VAL A 125 11.91 3.12 2.69
C VAL A 125 10.89 2.44 3.60
N ALA A 126 11.15 1.19 3.96
CA ALA A 126 10.42 0.51 5.01
C ALA A 126 11.41 -0.09 6.01
N PHE A 127 11.22 0.20 7.26
CA PHE A 127 12.04 -0.28 8.37
C PHE A 127 11.17 -0.95 9.41
N HIS A 128 11.65 -2.03 10.02
CA HIS A 128 10.91 -2.69 11.09
C HIS A 128 11.66 -2.73 12.41
N GLN A 129 10.91 -2.78 13.50
CA GLN A 129 11.39 -3.06 14.84
C GLN A 129 10.41 -4.02 15.51
N LYS A 130 10.91 -5.16 16.01
CA LYS A 130 10.07 -6.28 16.43
C LYS A 130 9.08 -6.68 15.32
N LEU A 131 7.79 -6.57 15.56
CA LEU A 131 6.72 -6.89 14.60
C LEU A 131 6.02 -5.65 14.03
N THR A 132 6.59 -4.45 14.20
CA THR A 132 6.08 -3.20 13.64
C THR A 132 6.94 -2.74 12.48
N VAL A 133 6.31 -2.41 11.36
CA VAL A 133 6.94 -1.80 10.17
C VAL A 133 6.53 -0.35 10.09
N VAL A 134 7.50 0.53 9.90
CA VAL A 134 7.28 1.92 9.50
C VAL A 134 7.73 2.07 8.06
N GLY A 135 6.80 2.46 7.21
CA GLY A 135 7.07 2.83 5.83
C GLY A 135 6.96 4.35 5.65
N VAL A 136 7.87 4.93 4.89
CA VAL A 136 7.89 6.37 4.57
C VAL A 136 8.18 6.53 3.09
N VAL A 137 7.39 7.36 2.41
CA VAL A 137 7.59 7.67 0.99
C VAL A 137 7.41 9.16 0.71
N ASP A 138 8.31 9.73 -0.07
CA ASP A 138 8.27 11.13 -0.50
C ASP A 138 7.68 11.24 -1.92
N ARG A 139 6.35 11.22 -2.02
CA ARG A 139 5.66 11.38 -3.31
C ARG A 139 5.73 12.80 -3.86
N ALA A 140 5.82 13.78 -2.99
CA ALA A 140 5.82 15.19 -3.35
C ALA A 140 7.23 15.77 -3.58
N ARG A 141 8.28 14.95 -3.40
CA ARG A 141 9.70 15.36 -3.51
C ARG A 141 10.08 16.52 -2.57
N HIS A 142 9.52 16.50 -1.38
CA HIS A 142 9.81 17.50 -0.34
C HIS A 142 11.15 17.24 0.37
N ASP A 143 11.62 15.99 0.34
CA ASP A 143 12.87 15.57 0.98
C ASP A 143 13.85 14.94 -0.03
N PRO A 144 14.35 15.72 -0.99
CA PRO A 144 15.20 15.21 -2.07
C PRO A 144 16.52 14.61 -1.57
N ASN A 145 16.93 14.94 -0.35
CA ASN A 145 18.16 14.45 0.27
C ASN A 145 17.89 13.31 1.26
N GLY A 146 16.64 12.90 1.47
CA GLY A 146 16.26 11.86 2.42
C GLY A 146 16.46 12.19 3.90
N LYS A 147 16.72 13.46 4.23
CA LYS A 147 17.05 13.89 5.60
C LYS A 147 15.88 13.66 6.56
N VAL A 148 14.67 14.01 6.15
CA VAL A 148 13.46 13.83 6.98
C VAL A 148 13.15 12.34 7.09
N ILE A 149 13.26 11.57 6.01
CA ILE A 149 13.11 10.11 6.01
C ILE A 149 14.05 9.50 7.07
N HIS A 150 15.32 9.88 7.07
CA HIS A 150 16.28 9.40 8.07
C HIS A 150 15.86 9.77 9.50
N GLN A 151 15.41 10.99 9.75
CA GLN A 151 14.94 11.42 11.07
C GLN A 151 13.73 10.59 11.56
N VAL A 152 12.77 10.32 10.68
CA VAL A 152 11.59 9.50 10.98
C VAL A 152 12.00 8.09 11.40
N ILE A 153 12.90 7.46 10.63
CA ILE A 153 13.39 6.10 10.91
C ILE A 153 14.25 6.06 12.19
N ASP A 154 15.13 7.05 12.38
CA ASP A 154 16.00 7.12 13.56
C ASP A 154 15.22 7.34 14.87
N ALA A 155 14.12 8.10 14.83
CA ALA A 155 13.23 8.25 15.97
C ALA A 155 12.50 6.92 16.28
N PHE A 156 12.04 6.20 15.25
CA PHE A 156 11.43 4.89 15.42
C PHE A 156 12.40 3.85 16.00
N ARG A 157 13.65 3.86 15.60
CA ARG A 157 14.67 2.92 16.10
C ARG A 157 14.96 3.02 17.60
N LYS A 158 14.54 4.10 18.26
CA LYS A 158 14.84 4.37 19.68
C LYS A 158 13.79 3.89 20.67
N ILE A 159 12.69 3.29 20.19
CA ILE A 159 11.59 2.77 21.01
C ILE A 159 11.65 1.26 21.24
#